data_6f5ae10735e907c2285527c7ca36d867
#
_entry.id   6f5ae10735e907c2285527c7ca36d867
#
_cell.length_a   1.000
_cell.length_b   1.000
_cell.length_c   1.000
_cell.angle_alpha   90.00
_cell.angle_beta   90.00
_cell.angle_gamma   90.00
#
_symmetry.space_group_name_H-M   'P 1'
#
loop_
_entity.id
_entity.type
_entity.pdbx_description
1 polymer ?
#
loop_
_entity_poly.entity_id
_entity_poly.type
_entity_poly.pdbx_seq_one_letter_code
_entity_poly.pdbx_strand_id
1 'polypeptide(L)'
;MKENKSLHSMAAVPLEALVKEEYRTYQIYTLMDRAIPYLQDGLKPSQRRILFTLWKNSNKGLVKVSSLTGLVLTLHPHGPASVEQSIVNLAQDYTFSNNYPLIDKKGYFGERMETQAAAARYIECKLGKVAELLLFDDMNQVVMVPNYDEKVMEPVGLLPKLPIMLLNGAEGIGTGFSSVVPSFNHEDIIKSMISFVETGKIKKIKPYFRYYTDKVETDEKGRIITRMSFKQVGEKIFINEVPRGYDSSKIYRHLNKHMDNDFLKDYIDSSVDNMINVELIFKRGQSPTLKEVETTMGVISSIVPNYTLITEKGVKVFHTPEEILEVFTVQRVLVTKRRYELLIKDYEDRLMKNNEIIRFIKEKHYAIAEKKANRKDYIDYLSKSKFFYAEYLADMAIYRMTKEEVEKRLLLIKEETSALAEFRKILKSPALLKQKLVDELEDVGKKLSAIMDEKEKEKKRVFAKGGTVKPPTTRTRQ
;
A
#
# COMPACT_ATOMS: atom_id res chain seq x y z
N MET A 1 -52.54 -18.04 -44.65
CA MET A 1 -51.17 -17.51 -44.73
C MET A 1 -51.12 -16.20 -43.92
N LYS A 2 -50.58 -16.23 -42.68
CA LYS A 2 -50.31 -15.04 -41.87
C LYS A 2 -48.82 -14.80 -41.96
N GLU A 3 -48.47 -13.70 -42.55
CA GLU A 3 -47.07 -13.25 -42.65
C GLU A 3 -46.47 -12.98 -41.26
N ASN A 4 -45.38 -13.61 -41.00
CA ASN A 4 -44.53 -13.42 -39.84
C ASN A 4 -43.78 -12.07 -39.99
N LYS A 5 -44.33 -10.97 -39.47
CA LYS A 5 -43.65 -9.72 -39.28
C LYS A 5 -42.95 -9.72 -37.93
N SER A 6 -41.72 -10.24 -37.82
CA SER A 6 -40.83 -9.96 -36.72
C SER A 6 -39.37 -10.05 -37.18
N LEU A 7 -39.02 -9.19 -38.11
CA LEU A 7 -37.63 -8.76 -38.26
C LEU A 7 -37.48 -7.49 -37.46
N HIS A 8 -36.90 -7.60 -36.29
CA HIS A 8 -36.44 -6.42 -35.52
C HIS A 8 -35.55 -5.61 -36.47
N SER A 9 -36.00 -4.41 -36.83
CA SER A 9 -35.11 -3.44 -37.45
C SER A 9 -34.03 -3.13 -36.44
N MET A 10 -32.87 -3.75 -36.59
CA MET A 10 -31.65 -3.28 -35.96
C MET A 10 -31.45 -1.85 -36.48
N ALA A 11 -31.81 -0.86 -35.68
CA ALA A 11 -31.49 0.53 -35.99
C ALA A 11 -29.97 0.57 -36.14
N ALA A 12 -29.50 0.92 -37.32
CA ALA A 12 -28.05 1.08 -37.58
C ALA A 12 -27.56 2.23 -36.68
N VAL A 13 -26.84 1.89 -35.61
CA VAL A 13 -26.20 2.89 -34.75
C VAL A 13 -24.98 3.42 -35.51
N PRO A 14 -24.87 4.72 -35.73
CA PRO A 14 -23.68 5.29 -36.36
C PRO A 14 -22.43 4.89 -35.59
N LEU A 15 -21.37 4.50 -36.29
CA LEU A 15 -20.08 4.11 -35.70
C LEU A 15 -19.54 5.20 -34.75
N GLU A 16 -19.78 6.46 -35.11
CA GLU A 16 -19.38 7.60 -34.28
C GLU A 16 -20.11 7.64 -32.92
N ALA A 17 -21.40 7.31 -32.87
CA ALA A 17 -22.15 7.20 -31.61
C ALA A 17 -21.67 6.02 -30.77
N LEU A 18 -21.43 4.86 -31.41
CA LEU A 18 -20.88 3.68 -30.74
C LEU A 18 -19.50 3.97 -30.10
N VAL A 19 -18.62 4.66 -30.83
CA VAL A 19 -17.29 5.03 -30.32
C VAL A 19 -17.41 6.09 -29.21
N LYS A 20 -18.27 7.07 -29.34
CA LYS A 20 -18.42 8.14 -28.34
C LYS A 20 -19.09 7.68 -27.06
N GLU A 21 -20.03 6.77 -27.11
CA GLU A 21 -20.81 6.35 -25.93
C GLU A 21 -20.33 5.04 -25.35
N GLU A 22 -20.38 3.96 -26.12
CA GLU A 22 -20.08 2.62 -25.61
C GLU A 22 -18.58 2.39 -25.36
N TYR A 23 -17.75 2.71 -26.36
CA TYR A 23 -16.32 2.51 -26.25
C TYR A 23 -15.68 3.43 -25.20
N ARG A 24 -16.14 4.69 -25.12
CA ARG A 24 -15.70 5.63 -24.07
C ARG A 24 -16.08 5.15 -22.69
N THR A 25 -17.30 4.63 -22.51
CA THR A 25 -17.75 4.07 -21.23
C THR A 25 -16.89 2.89 -20.81
N TYR A 26 -16.60 1.99 -21.74
CA TYR A 26 -15.68 0.87 -21.51
C TYR A 26 -14.25 1.33 -21.18
N GLN A 27 -13.75 2.35 -21.90
CA GLN A 27 -12.42 2.92 -21.61
C GLN A 27 -12.36 3.49 -20.19
N ILE A 28 -13.34 4.29 -19.78
CA ILE A 28 -13.40 4.87 -18.42
C ILE A 28 -13.42 3.75 -17.38
N TYR A 29 -14.26 2.74 -17.57
CA TYR A 29 -14.31 1.58 -16.68
C TYR A 29 -12.95 0.88 -16.56
N THR A 30 -12.30 0.55 -17.67
CA THR A 30 -10.99 -0.13 -17.64
C THR A 30 -9.89 0.71 -17.01
N LEU A 31 -9.92 2.03 -17.19
CA LEU A 31 -8.96 2.95 -16.55
C LEU A 31 -9.17 2.99 -15.04
N MET A 32 -10.40 3.18 -14.59
CA MET A 32 -10.72 3.38 -13.17
C MET A 32 -10.68 2.08 -12.37
N ASP A 33 -11.21 0.98 -12.92
CA ASP A 33 -11.34 -0.27 -12.16
C ASP A 33 -10.11 -1.20 -12.27
N ARG A 34 -9.20 -0.96 -13.20
CA ARG A 34 -8.09 -1.89 -13.44
C ARG A 34 -6.71 -1.25 -13.57
N ALA A 35 -6.57 -0.21 -14.42
CA ALA A 35 -5.26 0.14 -14.96
C ALA A 35 -4.52 1.18 -14.12
N ILE A 36 -5.17 2.26 -13.73
CA ILE A 36 -4.54 3.45 -13.16
C ILE A 36 -4.75 3.49 -11.63
N PRO A 37 -3.71 3.81 -10.84
CA PRO A 37 -3.84 3.94 -9.39
C PRO A 37 -4.60 5.21 -9.00
N TYR A 38 -5.27 5.16 -7.85
CA TYR A 38 -5.98 6.30 -7.27
C TYR A 38 -5.03 7.23 -6.53
N LEU A 39 -5.24 8.53 -6.66
CA LEU A 39 -4.47 9.55 -5.94
C LEU A 39 -4.64 9.40 -4.42
N GLN A 40 -5.85 9.09 -3.98
CA GLN A 40 -6.21 9.04 -2.56
C GLN A 40 -5.38 8.03 -1.78
N ASP A 41 -5.22 6.81 -2.27
CA ASP A 41 -4.52 5.73 -1.56
C ASP A 41 -3.31 5.15 -2.32
N GLY A 42 -3.08 5.57 -3.55
CA GLY A 42 -1.98 5.06 -4.37
C GLY A 42 -2.16 3.63 -4.86
N LEU A 43 -3.37 3.09 -4.75
CA LEU A 43 -3.66 1.69 -5.03
C LEU A 43 -4.60 1.55 -6.24
N LYS A 44 -4.44 0.43 -6.95
CA LYS A 44 -5.45 -0.05 -7.87
C LYS A 44 -6.57 -0.76 -7.09
N PRO A 45 -7.80 -0.85 -7.62
CA PRO A 45 -8.91 -1.54 -6.93
C PRO A 45 -8.57 -2.96 -6.48
N SER A 46 -7.90 -3.77 -7.32
CA SER A 46 -7.46 -5.12 -6.94
C SER A 46 -6.53 -5.12 -5.73
N GLN A 47 -5.55 -4.22 -5.68
CA GLN A 47 -4.61 -4.09 -4.56
C GLN A 47 -5.32 -3.68 -3.27
N ARG A 48 -6.24 -2.71 -3.36
CA ARG A 48 -7.05 -2.25 -2.22
C ARG A 48 -7.90 -3.39 -1.65
N ARG A 49 -8.58 -4.17 -2.49
CA ARG A 49 -9.39 -5.32 -2.11
C ARG A 49 -8.55 -6.41 -1.43
N ILE A 50 -7.35 -6.69 -1.92
CA ILE A 50 -6.38 -7.62 -1.31
C ILE A 50 -6.00 -7.17 0.10
N LEU A 51 -5.55 -5.93 0.25
CA LEU A 51 -5.10 -5.38 1.53
C LEU A 51 -6.24 -5.27 2.54
N PHE A 52 -7.43 -4.88 2.10
CA PHE A 52 -8.64 -4.86 2.93
C PHE A 52 -9.06 -6.26 3.41
N THR A 53 -8.98 -7.26 2.53
CA THR A 53 -9.25 -8.66 2.90
C THR A 53 -8.25 -9.18 3.92
N LEU A 54 -6.96 -8.88 3.75
CA LEU A 54 -5.93 -9.23 4.72
C LEU A 54 -6.15 -8.53 6.07
N TRP A 55 -6.50 -7.25 6.07
CA TRP A 55 -6.79 -6.50 7.29
C TRP A 55 -7.98 -7.09 8.05
N LYS A 56 -9.08 -7.39 7.37
CA LYS A 56 -10.24 -8.08 7.99
C LYS A 56 -9.91 -9.45 8.58
N ASN A 57 -8.89 -10.12 8.06
CA ASN A 57 -8.45 -11.45 8.49
C ASN A 57 -7.10 -11.44 9.21
N SER A 58 -6.64 -10.30 9.71
CA SER A 58 -5.31 -10.13 10.32
C SER A 58 -5.05 -11.04 11.53
N ASN A 59 -6.11 -11.43 12.24
CA ASN A 59 -6.05 -12.38 13.36
C ASN A 59 -5.69 -13.82 12.96
N LYS A 60 -5.76 -14.18 11.67
CA LYS A 60 -5.45 -15.53 11.18
C LYS A 60 -3.95 -15.78 10.97
N GLY A 61 -3.11 -14.74 11.07
CA GLY A 61 -1.67 -14.84 10.83
C GLY A 61 -1.34 -15.13 9.35
N LEU A 62 -0.38 -16.02 9.10
CA LEU A 62 0.01 -16.41 7.74
C LEU A 62 -1.05 -17.30 7.09
N VAL A 63 -1.41 -16.97 5.86
CA VAL A 63 -2.37 -17.72 5.03
C VAL A 63 -1.75 -18.05 3.68
N LYS A 64 -2.16 -19.15 3.05
CA LYS A 64 -1.73 -19.49 1.68
C LYS A 64 -2.23 -18.43 0.70
N VAL A 65 -1.39 -18.08 -0.28
CA VAL A 65 -1.77 -17.12 -1.34
C VAL A 65 -3.03 -17.61 -2.07
N SER A 66 -3.14 -18.90 -2.38
CA SER A 66 -4.32 -19.50 -3.00
C SER A 66 -5.59 -19.36 -2.15
N SER A 67 -5.49 -19.50 -0.82
CA SER A 67 -6.62 -19.33 0.10
C SER A 67 -7.05 -17.85 0.20
N LEU A 68 -6.07 -16.94 0.25
CA LEU A 68 -6.34 -15.50 0.21
C LEU A 68 -7.01 -15.09 -1.10
N THR A 69 -6.55 -15.64 -2.22
CA THR A 69 -7.15 -15.41 -3.54
C THR A 69 -8.64 -15.73 -3.52
N GLY A 70 -9.04 -16.90 -2.98
CA GLY A 70 -10.44 -17.28 -2.84
C GLY A 70 -11.26 -16.27 -2.03
N LEU A 71 -10.70 -15.72 -0.95
CA LEU A 71 -11.36 -14.68 -0.14
C LEU A 71 -11.50 -13.36 -0.91
N VAL A 72 -10.48 -12.97 -1.66
CA VAL A 72 -10.48 -11.72 -2.44
C VAL A 72 -11.49 -11.75 -3.59
N LEU A 73 -11.74 -12.93 -4.19
CA LEU A 73 -12.73 -13.10 -5.26
C LEU A 73 -14.17 -12.75 -4.82
N THR A 74 -14.47 -12.74 -3.53
CA THR A 74 -15.75 -12.23 -3.02
C THR A 74 -15.93 -10.72 -3.23
N LEU A 75 -14.84 -9.98 -3.40
CA LEU A 75 -14.82 -8.54 -3.65
C LEU A 75 -14.41 -8.20 -5.09
N HIS A 76 -13.68 -9.10 -5.78
CA HIS A 76 -13.05 -8.81 -7.08
C HIS A 76 -13.49 -9.84 -8.14
N PRO A 77 -14.42 -9.48 -9.05
CA PRO A 77 -15.04 -10.42 -9.99
C PRO A 77 -14.17 -10.69 -11.23
N HIS A 78 -12.89 -11.02 -11.03
CA HIS A 78 -11.94 -11.31 -12.10
C HIS A 78 -11.23 -12.64 -11.83
N GLY A 79 -10.48 -13.13 -12.84
CA GLY A 79 -9.82 -14.44 -12.73
C GLY A 79 -8.79 -14.52 -11.59
N PRO A 80 -8.63 -15.69 -10.94
CA PRO A 80 -7.77 -15.89 -9.77
C PRO A 80 -6.30 -15.58 -10.06
N ALA A 81 -5.80 -15.87 -11.25
CA ALA A 81 -4.39 -15.64 -11.62
C ALA A 81 -3.98 -14.15 -11.50
N SER A 82 -4.88 -13.23 -11.84
CA SER A 82 -4.60 -11.79 -11.71
C SER A 82 -4.51 -11.36 -10.24
N VAL A 83 -5.33 -11.95 -9.37
CA VAL A 83 -5.29 -11.71 -7.92
C VAL A 83 -4.02 -12.28 -7.30
N GLU A 84 -3.66 -13.53 -7.65
CA GLU A 84 -2.42 -14.18 -7.20
C GLU A 84 -1.19 -13.35 -7.58
N GLN A 85 -1.11 -12.91 -8.83
CA GLN A 85 -0.01 -12.06 -9.29
C GLN A 85 0.02 -10.72 -8.54
N SER A 86 -1.14 -10.11 -8.27
CA SER A 86 -1.22 -8.87 -7.51
C SER A 86 -0.77 -9.03 -6.05
N ILE A 87 -1.10 -10.16 -5.40
CA ILE A 87 -0.62 -10.51 -4.05
C ILE A 87 0.90 -10.66 -4.07
N VAL A 88 1.45 -11.39 -5.05
CA VAL A 88 2.88 -11.58 -5.22
C VAL A 88 3.58 -10.24 -5.39
N ASN A 89 3.09 -9.39 -6.29
CA ASN A 89 3.68 -8.08 -6.56
C ASN A 89 3.69 -7.17 -5.32
N LEU A 90 2.64 -7.18 -4.49
CA LEU A 90 2.59 -6.40 -3.24
C LEU A 90 3.55 -6.91 -2.14
N ALA A 91 3.98 -8.18 -2.24
CA ALA A 91 4.87 -8.82 -1.28
C ALA A 91 6.35 -8.82 -1.70
N GLN A 92 6.64 -8.59 -2.99
CA GLN A 92 8.01 -8.54 -3.52
C GLN A 92 8.81 -7.38 -2.92
N ASP A 93 10.07 -7.63 -2.58
CA ASP A 93 10.95 -6.71 -1.84
C ASP A 93 12.38 -6.66 -2.41
N TYR A 94 12.56 -7.04 -3.68
CA TYR A 94 13.83 -6.90 -4.37
C TYR A 94 13.94 -5.56 -5.11
N THR A 95 15.14 -5.20 -5.54
CA THR A 95 15.45 -3.95 -6.27
C THR A 95 14.50 -3.75 -7.46
N PHE A 96 13.93 -2.56 -7.58
CA PHE A 96 12.91 -2.17 -8.58
C PHE A 96 11.53 -2.81 -8.42
N SER A 97 11.28 -3.58 -7.34
CA SER A 97 9.94 -3.93 -6.88
C SER A 97 9.46 -2.91 -5.83
N ASN A 98 8.96 -3.34 -4.67
CA ASN A 98 8.53 -2.39 -3.64
C ASN A 98 9.69 -1.97 -2.74
N ASN A 99 9.87 -0.66 -2.54
CA ASN A 99 10.76 -0.16 -1.49
C ASN A 99 10.23 -0.51 -0.09
N TYR A 100 8.89 -0.51 0.07
CA TYR A 100 8.17 -0.73 1.34
C TYR A 100 7.03 -1.73 1.12
N PRO A 101 7.31 -3.05 1.09
CA PRO A 101 6.31 -4.08 0.82
C PRO A 101 5.15 -4.03 1.79
N LEU A 102 3.91 -4.04 1.25
CA LEU A 102 2.67 -3.95 2.02
C LEU A 102 2.19 -5.31 2.54
N ILE A 103 2.75 -6.39 2.04
CA ILE A 103 2.46 -7.78 2.43
C ILE A 103 3.74 -8.42 2.95
N ASP A 104 3.68 -9.05 4.12
CA ASP A 104 4.75 -9.91 4.62
C ASP A 104 4.59 -11.31 4.02
N LYS A 105 5.70 -11.88 3.59
CA LYS A 105 5.78 -13.12 2.81
C LYS A 105 6.50 -14.24 3.54
N LYS A 106 6.13 -15.48 3.22
CA LYS A 106 6.86 -16.69 3.60
C LYS A 106 6.90 -17.67 2.43
N GLY A 107 8.09 -18.12 2.07
CA GLY A 107 8.37 -18.89 0.86
C GLY A 107 8.97 -18.01 -0.23
N TYR A 108 9.06 -18.55 -1.46
CA TYR A 108 9.73 -17.90 -2.57
C TYR A 108 8.76 -17.03 -3.39
N PHE A 109 8.91 -15.73 -3.31
CA PHE A 109 8.11 -14.73 -4.03
C PHE A 109 8.86 -14.07 -5.21
N GLY A 110 9.95 -14.68 -5.63
CA GLY A 110 10.87 -14.10 -6.60
C GLY A 110 11.96 -13.27 -5.93
N GLU A 111 13.02 -13.03 -6.68
CA GLU A 111 14.19 -12.24 -6.31
C GLU A 111 14.67 -11.40 -7.49
N ARG A 112 15.78 -10.68 -7.33
CA ARG A 112 16.27 -9.72 -8.32
C ARG A 112 16.57 -10.35 -9.69
N MET A 113 17.15 -11.54 -9.71
CA MET A 113 17.53 -12.25 -10.92
C MET A 113 16.43 -13.17 -11.47
N GLU A 114 15.56 -13.68 -10.59
CA GLU A 114 14.43 -14.55 -10.95
C GLU A 114 13.14 -14.00 -10.33
N THR A 115 12.39 -13.25 -11.12
CA THR A 115 11.23 -12.49 -10.62
C THR A 115 9.97 -13.34 -10.46
N GLN A 116 9.97 -14.58 -10.97
CA GLN A 116 8.83 -15.47 -10.91
C GLN A 116 8.70 -16.10 -9.53
N ALA A 117 7.55 -15.98 -8.90
CA ALA A 117 7.26 -16.61 -7.62
C ALA A 117 6.92 -18.11 -7.77
N ALA A 118 7.08 -18.86 -6.69
CA ALA A 118 6.58 -20.22 -6.59
C ALA A 118 5.04 -20.25 -6.66
N ALA A 119 4.46 -21.40 -6.99
CA ALA A 119 3.00 -21.54 -7.13
C ALA A 119 2.26 -21.13 -5.84
N ALA A 120 1.13 -20.45 -5.98
CA ALA A 120 0.33 -19.85 -4.91
C ALA A 120 -0.05 -20.81 -3.76
N ARG A 121 -0.14 -22.11 -4.04
CA ARG A 121 -0.43 -23.17 -3.04
C ARG A 121 0.73 -23.44 -2.08
N TYR A 122 1.97 -23.04 -2.42
CA TYR A 122 3.16 -23.30 -1.59
C TYR A 122 3.59 -22.11 -0.77
N ILE A 123 3.27 -20.90 -1.20
CA ILE A 123 3.69 -19.64 -0.56
C ILE A 123 2.60 -19.08 0.36
N GLU A 124 3.04 -18.41 1.42
CA GLU A 124 2.16 -17.84 2.44
C GLU A 124 2.40 -16.34 2.59
N CYS A 125 1.36 -15.63 2.98
CA CYS A 125 1.41 -14.19 3.20
C CYS A 125 0.50 -13.75 4.35
N LYS A 126 0.77 -12.56 4.86
CA LYS A 126 -0.08 -11.85 5.83
C LYS A 126 0.00 -10.35 5.59
N LEU A 127 -0.88 -9.58 6.21
CA LEU A 127 -0.77 -8.13 6.19
C LEU A 127 0.60 -7.70 6.72
N GLY A 128 1.30 -6.85 5.97
CA GLY A 128 2.61 -6.37 6.35
C GLY A 128 2.55 -5.28 7.42
N LYS A 129 3.54 -5.25 8.34
CA LYS A 129 3.67 -4.18 9.35
C LYS A 129 3.67 -2.77 8.73
N VAL A 130 4.19 -2.63 7.51
CA VAL A 130 4.14 -1.36 6.75
C VAL A 130 2.70 -0.97 6.40
N ALA A 131 1.90 -1.91 5.94
CA ALA A 131 0.49 -1.66 5.61
C ALA A 131 -0.34 -1.35 6.86
N GLU A 132 -0.11 -2.07 7.96
CA GLU A 132 -0.73 -1.78 9.26
C GLU A 132 -0.42 -0.35 9.72
N LEU A 133 0.84 0.07 9.64
CA LEU A 133 1.27 1.42 10.03
C LEU A 133 0.64 2.52 9.17
N LEU A 134 0.52 2.28 7.87
CA LEU A 134 0.21 3.35 6.92
C LEU A 134 -1.27 3.45 6.52
N LEU A 135 -2.05 2.34 6.51
CA LEU A 135 -3.30 2.29 5.75
C LEU A 135 -4.58 2.28 6.60
N PHE A 136 -4.56 1.74 7.82
CA PHE A 136 -5.81 1.32 8.48
C PHE A 136 -6.22 2.12 9.73
N ASP A 137 -5.47 3.13 10.15
CA ASP A 137 -5.79 3.91 11.34
C ASP A 137 -7.07 4.75 11.20
N ASP A 138 -7.36 5.24 10.00
CA ASP A 138 -8.49 6.12 9.72
C ASP A 138 -9.69 5.39 9.09
N MET A 139 -9.85 4.08 9.31
CA MET A 139 -10.91 3.27 8.72
C MET A 139 -12.33 3.74 9.08
N ASN A 140 -12.50 4.42 10.21
CA ASN A 140 -13.77 5.03 10.61
C ASN A 140 -14.19 6.23 9.74
N GLN A 141 -13.31 6.75 8.91
CA GLN A 141 -13.57 7.82 7.96
C GLN A 141 -13.76 7.32 6.52
N VAL A 142 -13.43 6.06 6.26
CA VAL A 142 -13.48 5.46 4.93
C VAL A 142 -14.93 5.27 4.50
N VAL A 143 -15.22 5.72 3.28
CA VAL A 143 -16.53 5.48 2.65
C VAL A 143 -16.60 4.02 2.19
N MET A 144 -17.60 3.32 2.68
CA MET A 144 -17.87 1.93 2.32
C MET A 144 -19.02 1.86 1.32
N VAL A 145 -18.88 1.02 0.30
CA VAL A 145 -19.91 0.76 -0.72
C VAL A 145 -20.16 -0.74 -0.82
N PRO A 146 -21.34 -1.17 -1.29
CA PRO A 146 -21.57 -2.56 -1.63
C PRO A 146 -20.62 -3.01 -2.74
N ASN A 147 -20.15 -4.27 -2.65
CA ASN A 147 -19.38 -4.90 -3.73
C ASN A 147 -20.29 -5.22 -4.95
N TYR A 148 -19.72 -5.83 -5.98
CA TYR A 148 -20.39 -6.11 -7.26
C TYR A 148 -21.66 -6.98 -7.13
N ASP A 149 -21.81 -7.81 -6.09
CA ASP A 149 -22.98 -8.65 -5.83
C ASP A 149 -23.83 -8.16 -4.63
N GLU A 150 -23.54 -6.97 -4.12
CA GLU A 150 -24.22 -6.24 -3.04
C GLU A 150 -24.25 -6.98 -1.68
N LYS A 151 -23.46 -8.05 -1.50
CA LYS A 151 -23.45 -8.85 -0.27
C LYS A 151 -22.45 -8.38 0.78
N VAL A 152 -21.36 -7.74 0.35
CA VAL A 152 -20.26 -7.36 1.21
C VAL A 152 -19.90 -5.89 0.97
N MET A 153 -19.61 -5.17 2.05
CA MET A 153 -19.13 -3.78 1.94
C MET A 153 -17.63 -3.74 1.70
N GLU A 154 -17.19 -2.91 0.75
CA GLU A 154 -15.80 -2.66 0.42
C GLU A 154 -15.45 -1.16 0.49
N PRO A 155 -14.19 -0.77 0.76
CA PRO A 155 -13.78 0.62 0.79
C PRO A 155 -13.66 1.21 -0.63
N VAL A 156 -14.21 2.39 -0.84
CA VAL A 156 -13.99 3.16 -2.08
C VAL A 156 -12.52 3.53 -2.24
N GLY A 157 -11.85 3.92 -1.15
CA GLY A 157 -10.44 4.25 -1.09
C GLY A 157 -9.97 4.27 0.36
N LEU A 158 -8.72 3.90 0.62
CA LEU A 158 -8.11 4.00 1.94
C LEU A 158 -7.56 5.42 2.18
N LEU A 159 -7.14 5.70 3.41
CA LEU A 159 -6.64 7.01 3.84
C LEU A 159 -5.20 6.88 4.40
N PRO A 160 -4.22 6.57 3.55
CA PRO A 160 -2.85 6.32 3.99
C PRO A 160 -2.20 7.56 4.60
N LYS A 161 -1.27 7.34 5.54
CA LYS A 161 -0.48 8.41 6.16
C LYS A 161 0.60 8.97 5.23
N LEU A 162 1.08 8.17 4.28
CA LEU A 162 2.04 8.54 3.25
C LEU A 162 1.55 8.10 1.86
N PRO A 163 1.94 8.79 0.78
CA PRO A 163 1.49 8.47 -0.58
C PRO A 163 2.13 7.17 -1.08
N ILE A 164 1.39 6.08 -1.04
CA ILE A 164 1.87 4.73 -1.39
C ILE A 164 2.44 4.67 -2.82
N MET A 165 1.81 5.37 -3.77
CA MET A 165 2.28 5.42 -5.16
C MET A 165 3.68 6.06 -5.29
N LEU A 166 4.05 6.96 -4.39
CA LEU A 166 5.41 7.54 -4.39
C LEU A 166 6.39 6.70 -3.57
N LEU A 167 5.92 5.98 -2.55
CA LEU A 167 6.79 5.08 -1.77
C LEU A 167 7.29 3.89 -2.60
N ASN A 168 6.38 3.21 -3.32
CA ASN A 168 6.65 1.96 -4.03
C ASN A 168 6.70 2.10 -5.55
N GLY A 169 6.36 3.28 -6.06
CA GLY A 169 6.07 3.43 -7.47
C GLY A 169 4.70 2.85 -7.85
N ALA A 170 4.30 3.12 -9.07
CA ALA A 170 3.10 2.53 -9.65
C ALA A 170 3.21 2.49 -11.17
N GLU A 171 2.77 1.41 -11.77
CA GLU A 171 2.73 1.25 -13.22
C GLU A 171 1.36 0.74 -13.65
N GLY A 172 0.85 1.30 -14.73
CA GLY A 172 -0.41 0.87 -15.31
C GLY A 172 -0.54 1.30 -16.76
N ILE A 173 -1.06 0.41 -17.59
CA ILE A 173 -1.33 0.68 -19.00
C ILE A 173 -2.82 0.50 -19.19
N GLY A 174 -3.48 1.56 -19.61
CA GLY A 174 -4.89 1.56 -19.97
C GLY A 174 -5.09 2.08 -21.39
N THR A 175 -6.32 2.14 -21.83
CA THR A 175 -6.65 2.63 -23.17
C THR A 175 -6.51 4.15 -23.23
N GLY A 176 -5.54 4.65 -23.99
CA GLY A 176 -5.28 6.09 -24.15
C GLY A 176 -4.51 6.76 -23.01
N PHE A 177 -4.28 6.05 -21.88
CA PHE A 177 -3.53 6.56 -20.74
C PHE A 177 -2.57 5.51 -20.20
N SER A 178 -1.45 5.96 -19.67
CA SER A 178 -0.52 5.13 -18.91
C SER A 178 -0.08 5.85 -17.64
N SER A 179 0.30 5.10 -16.62
CA SER A 179 0.90 5.63 -15.41
C SER A 179 2.26 4.96 -15.20
N VAL A 180 3.30 5.74 -14.99
CA VAL A 180 4.65 5.28 -14.67
C VAL A 180 5.21 6.20 -13.58
N VAL A 181 4.90 5.88 -12.35
CA VAL A 181 5.35 6.62 -11.17
C VAL A 181 6.58 5.91 -10.60
N PRO A 182 7.75 6.55 -10.55
CA PRO A 182 8.93 5.98 -9.88
C PRO A 182 8.75 5.96 -8.37
N SER A 183 9.53 5.15 -7.67
CA SER A 183 9.56 5.12 -6.21
C SER A 183 10.53 6.15 -5.64
N PHE A 184 10.27 6.58 -4.38
CA PHE A 184 11.02 7.59 -3.65
C PHE A 184 11.32 7.13 -2.22
N ASN A 185 12.28 7.80 -1.57
CA ASN A 185 12.60 7.54 -0.17
C ASN A 185 11.53 8.15 0.76
N HIS A 186 11.08 7.38 1.76
CA HIS A 186 10.10 7.86 2.74
C HIS A 186 10.56 9.08 3.52
N GLU A 187 11.86 9.19 3.83
CA GLU A 187 12.39 10.34 4.55
C GLU A 187 12.26 11.65 3.74
N ASP A 188 12.57 11.59 2.43
CA ASP A 188 12.45 12.76 1.55
C ASP A 188 10.98 13.15 1.37
N ILE A 189 10.07 12.17 1.24
CA ILE A 189 8.63 12.39 1.20
C ILE A 189 8.17 13.10 2.48
N ILE A 190 8.51 12.57 3.65
CA ILE A 190 8.12 13.14 4.96
C ILE A 190 8.67 14.54 5.14
N LYS A 191 9.97 14.75 4.87
CA LYS A 191 10.60 16.09 4.94
C LYS A 191 9.93 17.10 4.02
N SER A 192 9.47 16.66 2.83
CA SER A 192 8.77 17.50 1.88
C SER A 192 7.34 17.83 2.35
N MET A 193 6.61 16.84 2.87
CA MET A 193 5.27 17.03 3.45
C MET A 193 5.31 17.96 4.67
N ILE A 194 6.24 17.77 5.59
CA ILE A 194 6.43 18.65 6.76
C ILE A 194 6.72 20.08 6.30
N SER A 195 7.66 20.26 5.36
CA SER A 195 7.97 21.57 4.80
C SER A 195 6.73 22.29 4.24
N PHE A 196 5.86 21.54 3.54
CA PHE A 196 4.62 22.10 3.01
C PHE A 196 3.62 22.48 4.12
N VAL A 197 3.46 21.65 5.13
CA VAL A 197 2.56 21.93 6.27
C VAL A 197 2.98 23.18 7.02
N GLU A 198 4.30 23.38 7.22
CA GLU A 198 4.87 24.50 7.96
C GLU A 198 4.95 25.79 7.13
N THR A 199 5.45 25.70 5.90
CA THR A 199 5.84 26.86 5.10
C THR A 199 5.01 27.07 3.84
N GLY A 200 4.16 26.11 3.46
CA GLY A 200 3.44 26.11 2.19
C GLY A 200 4.30 25.77 0.97
N LYS A 201 5.56 25.33 1.17
CA LYS A 201 6.48 25.02 0.07
C LYS A 201 6.87 23.53 0.07
N ILE A 202 6.64 22.86 -1.05
CA ILE A 202 7.11 21.49 -1.29
C ILE A 202 8.60 21.49 -1.62
N LYS A 203 9.37 20.60 -1.00
CA LYS A 203 10.77 20.33 -1.37
C LYS A 203 10.83 19.29 -2.48
N LYS A 204 11.79 19.45 -3.40
CA LYS A 204 12.05 18.46 -4.45
C LYS A 204 12.48 17.13 -3.85
N ILE A 205 11.97 16.06 -4.41
CA ILE A 205 12.33 14.69 -4.06
C ILE A 205 13.03 14.01 -5.24
N LYS A 206 13.90 13.04 -4.95
CA LYS A 206 14.67 12.31 -5.97
C LYS A 206 14.19 10.86 -6.04
N PRO A 207 14.11 10.27 -7.25
CA PRO A 207 13.82 8.85 -7.41
C PRO A 207 14.80 8.00 -6.59
N TYR A 208 14.26 7.00 -5.92
CA TYR A 208 15.02 6.11 -5.05
C TYR A 208 14.50 4.68 -5.23
N PHE A 209 15.45 3.76 -5.45
CA PHE A 209 15.16 2.32 -5.54
C PHE A 209 15.96 1.62 -4.45
N ARG A 210 15.25 1.00 -3.52
CA ARG A 210 15.88 0.28 -2.41
C ARG A 210 16.78 -0.83 -2.96
N TYR A 211 17.95 -0.99 -2.36
CA TYR A 211 19.00 -1.94 -2.73
C TYR A 211 19.70 -1.70 -4.07
N TYR A 212 19.28 -0.72 -4.86
CA TYR A 212 20.08 -0.33 -6.02
C TYR A 212 21.35 0.36 -5.57
N THR A 213 22.50 -0.19 -5.96
CA THR A 213 23.82 0.20 -5.41
C THR A 213 24.52 1.28 -6.22
N ASP A 214 24.07 1.49 -7.45
CA ASP A 214 24.62 2.53 -8.33
C ASP A 214 23.80 3.82 -8.28
N LYS A 215 24.31 4.86 -8.90
CA LYS A 215 23.69 6.18 -8.94
C LYS A 215 22.44 6.19 -9.82
N VAL A 216 21.35 6.72 -9.30
CA VAL A 216 20.16 7.06 -10.08
C VAL A 216 20.30 8.48 -10.61
N GLU A 217 20.30 8.65 -11.92
CA GLU A 217 20.41 9.95 -12.58
C GLU A 217 19.09 10.36 -13.19
N THR A 218 18.84 11.66 -13.26
CA THR A 218 17.72 12.24 -14.00
C THR A 218 18.30 13.18 -15.04
N ASP A 219 17.96 12.96 -16.31
CA ASP A 219 18.43 13.80 -17.41
C ASP A 219 17.61 15.11 -17.53
N GLU A 220 18.03 15.98 -18.46
CA GLU A 220 17.37 17.26 -18.72
C GLU A 220 15.90 17.12 -19.16
N LYS A 221 15.54 15.97 -19.71
CA LYS A 221 14.16 15.64 -20.16
C LYS A 221 13.34 14.97 -19.06
N GLY A 222 13.88 14.85 -17.84
CA GLY A 222 13.22 14.19 -16.72
C GLY A 222 13.22 12.65 -16.78
N ARG A 223 13.99 12.02 -17.69
CA ARG A 223 14.11 10.56 -17.74
C ARG A 223 15.02 10.08 -16.61
N ILE A 224 14.61 9.04 -15.93
CA ILE A 224 15.35 8.41 -14.85
C ILE A 224 16.23 7.31 -15.46
N ILE A 225 17.52 7.43 -15.23
CA ILE A 225 18.54 6.56 -15.84
C ILE A 225 19.12 5.64 -14.77
N THR A 226 19.15 4.35 -15.08
CA THR A 226 19.84 3.31 -14.32
C THR A 226 20.82 2.57 -15.21
N ARG A 227 21.98 2.15 -14.67
CA ARG A 227 23.09 1.60 -15.44
C ARG A 227 23.50 0.22 -14.92
N MET A 228 24.12 -0.56 -15.79
CA MET A 228 24.93 -1.69 -15.37
C MET A 228 26.24 -1.15 -14.82
N SER A 229 26.66 -1.62 -13.66
CA SER A 229 27.92 -1.24 -13.06
C SER A 229 28.84 -2.44 -12.87
N PHE A 230 30.12 -2.16 -12.87
CA PHE A 230 31.19 -3.14 -12.81
C PHE A 230 32.13 -2.81 -11.66
N LYS A 231 32.68 -3.85 -11.05
CA LYS A 231 33.68 -3.72 -9.98
C LYS A 231 34.88 -4.61 -10.27
N GLN A 232 36.07 -4.06 -10.16
CA GLN A 232 37.31 -4.81 -10.24
C GLN A 232 37.81 -5.21 -8.85
N VAL A 233 38.14 -6.47 -8.67
CA VAL A 233 38.73 -7.00 -7.45
C VAL A 233 39.96 -7.83 -7.83
N GLY A 234 41.16 -7.27 -7.64
CA GLY A 234 42.39 -7.81 -8.18
C GLY A 234 42.38 -7.84 -9.70
N GLU A 235 42.61 -9.01 -10.30
CA GLU A 235 42.57 -9.22 -11.75
C GLU A 235 41.16 -9.56 -12.29
N LYS A 236 40.18 -9.74 -11.41
CA LYS A 236 38.83 -10.16 -11.77
C LYS A 236 37.89 -8.95 -11.87
N ILE A 237 37.02 -8.97 -12.87
CA ILE A 237 35.97 -7.97 -13.06
C ILE A 237 34.62 -8.66 -12.85
N PHE A 238 33.75 -7.98 -12.12
CA PHE A 238 32.40 -8.43 -11.78
C PHE A 238 31.36 -7.42 -12.24
N ILE A 239 30.21 -7.90 -12.72
CA ILE A 239 29.00 -7.09 -12.76
C ILE A 239 28.45 -7.09 -11.32
N ASN A 240 28.32 -5.92 -10.71
CA ASN A 240 27.82 -5.75 -9.34
C ASN A 240 26.45 -5.06 -9.27
N GLU A 241 25.95 -4.52 -10.38
CA GLU A 241 24.61 -4.00 -10.49
C GLU A 241 24.11 -4.08 -11.93
N VAL A 242 22.79 -4.22 -12.10
CA VAL A 242 22.14 -4.25 -13.39
C VAL A 242 20.98 -3.25 -13.44
N PRO A 243 20.72 -2.61 -14.62
CA PRO A 243 19.69 -1.61 -14.72
C PRO A 243 18.28 -2.20 -14.60
N ARG A 244 17.29 -1.34 -14.43
CA ARG A 244 15.89 -1.73 -14.35
C ARG A 244 15.44 -2.50 -15.60
N GLY A 245 14.66 -3.56 -15.36
CA GLY A 245 14.13 -4.41 -16.43
C GLY A 245 15.09 -5.49 -16.93
N TYR A 246 16.26 -5.66 -16.27
CA TYR A 246 17.18 -6.75 -16.51
C TYR A 246 17.00 -7.83 -15.43
N ASP A 247 16.57 -9.01 -15.86
CA ASP A 247 16.53 -10.27 -15.13
C ASP A 247 17.64 -11.20 -15.64
N SER A 248 17.74 -12.41 -15.06
CA SER A 248 18.73 -13.42 -15.49
C SER A 248 18.69 -13.70 -16.99
N SER A 249 17.50 -13.84 -17.57
CA SER A 249 17.35 -14.14 -19.01
C SER A 249 17.96 -13.06 -19.90
N LYS A 250 17.74 -11.79 -19.59
CA LYS A 250 18.28 -10.68 -20.35
C LYS A 250 19.78 -10.51 -20.15
N ILE A 251 20.26 -10.72 -18.91
CA ILE A 251 21.68 -10.63 -18.59
C ILE A 251 22.44 -11.74 -19.29
N TYR A 252 21.97 -13.00 -19.22
CA TYR A 252 22.64 -14.11 -19.89
C TYR A 252 22.63 -13.94 -21.41
N ARG A 253 21.53 -13.46 -22.00
CA ARG A 253 21.52 -13.14 -23.42
C ARG A 253 22.53 -12.04 -23.79
N HIS A 254 22.70 -11.04 -22.93
CA HIS A 254 23.69 -9.99 -23.12
C HIS A 254 25.11 -10.55 -23.01
N LEU A 255 25.41 -11.38 -22.01
CA LEU A 255 26.70 -12.02 -21.81
C LEU A 255 27.06 -12.98 -22.95
N ASN A 256 26.09 -13.81 -23.37
CA ASN A 256 26.30 -14.75 -24.49
C ASN A 256 26.64 -14.02 -25.80
N LYS A 257 25.99 -12.86 -26.08
CA LYS A 257 26.35 -12.02 -27.23
C LYS A 257 27.83 -11.59 -27.19
N HIS A 258 28.39 -11.31 -26.01
CA HIS A 258 29.81 -10.95 -25.86
C HIS A 258 30.73 -12.17 -25.90
N MET A 259 30.23 -13.36 -25.59
CA MET A 259 30.94 -14.61 -25.85
C MET A 259 31.00 -14.92 -27.34
N ASP A 260 29.90 -14.76 -28.08
CA ASP A 260 29.82 -14.95 -29.52
C ASP A 260 30.76 -13.98 -30.31
N ASN A 261 30.92 -12.76 -29.76
CA ASN A 261 31.83 -11.75 -30.32
C ASN A 261 33.30 -11.89 -29.83
N ASP A 262 33.64 -12.98 -29.18
CA ASP A 262 34.97 -13.27 -28.68
C ASP A 262 35.55 -12.30 -27.64
N PHE A 263 34.71 -11.44 -27.06
CA PHE A 263 35.10 -10.51 -25.98
C PHE A 263 35.17 -11.20 -24.63
N LEU A 264 34.22 -12.09 -24.34
CA LEU A 264 34.21 -12.95 -23.15
C LEU A 264 34.57 -14.40 -23.52
N LYS A 265 35.19 -15.11 -22.61
CA LYS A 265 35.36 -16.56 -22.66
C LYS A 265 34.24 -17.29 -21.95
N ASP A 266 33.86 -16.81 -20.76
CA ASP A 266 32.87 -17.43 -19.87
C ASP A 266 32.43 -16.43 -18.81
N TYR A 267 31.44 -16.79 -17.99
CA TYR A 267 31.04 -16.04 -16.80
C TYR A 267 30.56 -16.98 -15.68
N ILE A 268 30.64 -16.52 -14.43
CA ILE A 268 30.15 -17.24 -13.26
C ILE A 268 29.16 -16.34 -12.52
N ASP A 269 27.88 -16.74 -12.49
CA ASP A 269 26.87 -16.04 -11.71
C ASP A 269 26.81 -16.60 -10.27
N SER A 270 27.03 -15.72 -9.31
CA SER A 270 26.93 -15.97 -7.88
C SER A 270 25.98 -14.96 -7.22
N SER A 271 25.05 -14.42 -7.98
CA SER A 271 24.03 -13.47 -7.49
C SER A 271 23.05 -14.16 -6.56
N VAL A 272 22.65 -13.47 -5.48
CA VAL A 272 21.70 -13.99 -4.48
C VAL A 272 20.83 -12.83 -3.96
N ASP A 273 19.54 -13.04 -3.91
CA ASP A 273 18.52 -12.04 -3.46
C ASP A 273 18.66 -10.72 -4.22
N ASN A 274 19.11 -9.66 -3.56
CA ASN A 274 19.34 -8.34 -4.16
C ASN A 274 20.78 -8.10 -4.60
N MET A 275 21.69 -8.99 -4.26
CA MET A 275 23.09 -8.84 -4.58
C MET A 275 23.41 -9.44 -5.94
N ILE A 276 23.78 -8.58 -6.86
CA ILE A 276 24.30 -8.98 -8.18
C ILE A 276 25.81 -9.23 -8.05
N ASN A 277 26.25 -10.39 -8.52
CA ASN A 277 27.68 -10.77 -8.49
C ASN A 277 27.97 -11.76 -9.61
N VAL A 278 28.26 -11.24 -10.80
CA VAL A 278 28.60 -12.04 -11.98
C VAL A 278 30.07 -11.81 -12.34
N GLU A 279 30.91 -12.82 -12.15
CA GLU A 279 32.33 -12.78 -12.53
C GLU A 279 32.45 -12.91 -14.06
N LEU A 280 33.20 -12.02 -14.67
CA LEU A 280 33.52 -12.04 -16.11
C LEU A 280 34.87 -12.71 -16.34
N ILE A 281 34.91 -13.71 -17.20
CA ILE A 281 36.13 -14.46 -17.54
C ILE A 281 36.51 -14.11 -18.97
N PHE A 282 37.69 -13.49 -19.12
CA PHE A 282 38.23 -13.10 -20.42
C PHE A 282 39.12 -14.20 -21.03
N LYS A 283 39.36 -14.12 -22.34
CA LYS A 283 40.27 -15.05 -23.03
C LYS A 283 41.70 -14.89 -22.52
N ARG A 284 42.45 -15.95 -22.59
CA ARG A 284 43.89 -15.95 -22.19
C ARG A 284 44.66 -14.93 -23.01
N GLY A 285 45.38 -14.04 -22.34
CA GLY A 285 46.12 -12.94 -22.96
C GLY A 285 45.29 -11.65 -23.20
N GLN A 286 43.99 -11.63 -22.86
CA GLN A 286 43.17 -10.43 -22.82
C GLN A 286 43.01 -10.00 -21.36
N SER A 287 43.40 -8.77 -21.07
CA SER A 287 43.21 -8.14 -19.75
C SER A 287 42.59 -6.74 -19.96
N PRO A 288 41.30 -6.67 -20.33
CA PRO A 288 40.68 -5.40 -20.54
C PRO A 288 40.62 -4.59 -19.25
N THR A 289 40.80 -3.30 -19.36
CA THR A 289 40.60 -2.37 -18.25
C THR A 289 39.11 -2.27 -17.88
N LEU A 290 38.82 -1.90 -16.64
CA LEU A 290 37.43 -1.69 -16.20
C LEU A 290 36.68 -0.75 -17.15
N LYS A 291 37.30 0.32 -17.61
CA LYS A 291 36.72 1.30 -18.54
C LYS A 291 36.38 0.70 -19.93
N GLU A 292 37.21 -0.19 -20.43
CA GLU A 292 36.93 -0.90 -21.68
C GLU A 292 35.73 -1.84 -21.51
N VAL A 293 35.61 -2.54 -20.38
CA VAL A 293 34.47 -3.39 -20.07
C VAL A 293 33.20 -2.55 -19.93
N GLU A 294 33.24 -1.44 -19.22
CA GLU A 294 32.11 -0.51 -19.09
C GLU A 294 31.66 0.04 -20.45
N THR A 295 32.57 0.37 -21.33
CA THR A 295 32.26 0.91 -22.66
C THR A 295 31.68 -0.15 -23.59
N THR A 296 32.20 -1.40 -23.51
CA THR A 296 31.81 -2.48 -24.42
C THR A 296 30.54 -3.19 -23.97
N MET A 297 30.42 -3.45 -22.68
CA MET A 297 29.35 -4.25 -22.09
C MET A 297 28.31 -3.43 -21.32
N GLY A 298 28.57 -2.15 -21.06
CA GLY A 298 27.70 -1.31 -20.27
C GLY A 298 26.31 -1.18 -20.88
N VAL A 299 25.29 -1.36 -20.08
CA VAL A 299 23.89 -1.22 -20.47
C VAL A 299 23.23 -0.11 -19.67
N ILE A 300 22.41 0.67 -20.33
CA ILE A 300 21.62 1.75 -19.76
C ILE A 300 20.14 1.43 -19.96
N SER A 301 19.35 1.61 -18.90
CA SER A 301 17.90 1.60 -18.97
C SER A 301 17.35 2.94 -18.52
N SER A 302 16.31 3.43 -19.19
CA SER A 302 15.66 4.69 -18.83
C SER A 302 14.16 4.49 -18.56
N ILE A 303 13.65 5.23 -17.59
CA ILE A 303 12.22 5.34 -17.28
C ILE A 303 11.78 6.75 -17.68
N VAL A 304 10.71 6.84 -18.46
CA VAL A 304 10.02 8.10 -18.69
C VAL A 304 8.86 8.20 -17.72
N PRO A 305 8.94 9.05 -16.67
CA PRO A 305 7.85 9.19 -15.72
C PRO A 305 6.58 9.69 -16.40
N ASN A 306 5.44 9.14 -15.97
CA ASN A 306 4.11 9.60 -16.35
C ASN A 306 3.21 9.52 -15.13
N TYR A 307 2.90 10.66 -14.54
CA TYR A 307 2.16 10.77 -13.28
C TYR A 307 0.66 10.87 -13.52
N THR A 308 0.09 9.88 -14.21
CA THR A 308 -1.36 9.78 -14.43
C THR A 308 -2.02 9.05 -13.26
N LEU A 309 -2.99 9.68 -12.61
CA LEU A 309 -3.69 9.14 -11.43
C LEU A 309 -5.20 9.36 -11.56
N ILE A 310 -5.99 8.51 -10.90
CA ILE A 310 -7.43 8.70 -10.73
C ILE A 310 -7.68 9.64 -9.54
N THR A 311 -8.45 10.69 -9.77
CA THR A 311 -8.94 11.60 -8.76
C THR A 311 -10.47 11.52 -8.64
N GLU A 312 -11.07 12.19 -7.66
CA GLU A 312 -12.53 12.30 -7.54
C GLU A 312 -13.20 12.91 -8.81
N LYS A 313 -12.44 13.69 -9.58
CA LYS A 313 -12.89 14.33 -10.82
C LYS A 313 -12.58 13.52 -12.08
N GLY A 314 -12.03 12.30 -11.94
CA GLY A 314 -11.60 11.44 -13.04
C GLY A 314 -10.08 11.39 -13.20
N VAL A 315 -9.62 11.01 -14.39
CA VAL A 315 -8.19 10.87 -14.71
C VAL A 315 -7.51 12.24 -14.75
N LYS A 316 -6.40 12.38 -14.03
CA LYS A 316 -5.57 13.59 -14.03
C LYS A 316 -4.12 13.23 -14.29
N VAL A 317 -3.46 13.98 -15.16
CA VAL A 317 -2.03 13.93 -15.42
C VAL A 317 -1.35 15.02 -14.60
N PHE A 318 -0.40 14.62 -13.76
CA PHE A 318 0.48 15.53 -13.01
C PHE A 318 1.81 15.62 -13.74
N HIS A 319 2.51 16.72 -13.61
CA HIS A 319 3.79 16.94 -14.29
C HIS A 319 4.99 16.55 -13.42
N THR A 320 4.85 16.65 -12.11
CA THR A 320 5.92 16.38 -11.15
C THR A 320 5.40 15.57 -9.94
N PRO A 321 6.27 14.83 -9.25
CA PRO A 321 5.88 14.13 -8.03
C PRO A 321 5.57 15.11 -6.88
N GLU A 322 6.13 16.32 -6.94
CA GLU A 322 5.85 17.40 -6.00
C GLU A 322 4.40 17.86 -6.05
N GLU A 323 3.80 17.97 -7.25
CA GLU A 323 2.37 18.28 -7.39
C GLU A 323 1.48 17.22 -6.73
N ILE A 324 1.86 15.93 -6.84
CA ILE A 324 1.15 14.84 -6.16
C ILE A 324 1.26 14.99 -4.65
N LEU A 325 2.49 15.27 -4.15
CA LEU A 325 2.72 15.47 -2.72
C LEU A 325 1.92 16.63 -2.15
N GLU A 326 1.82 17.73 -2.87
CA GLU A 326 1.04 18.89 -2.45
C GLU A 326 -0.43 18.51 -2.26
N VAL A 327 -1.06 17.93 -3.28
CA VAL A 327 -2.47 17.53 -3.22
C VAL A 327 -2.69 16.48 -2.13
N PHE A 328 -1.81 15.49 -2.04
CA PHE A 328 -1.89 14.45 -1.01
C PHE A 328 -1.76 15.02 0.41
N THR A 329 -0.82 15.96 0.62
CA THR A 329 -0.62 16.59 1.94
C THR A 329 -1.84 17.43 2.34
N VAL A 330 -2.45 18.16 1.40
CA VAL A 330 -3.71 18.88 1.66
C VAL A 330 -4.82 17.91 2.09
N GLN A 331 -4.98 16.79 1.37
CA GLN A 331 -5.94 15.75 1.74
C GLN A 331 -5.64 15.18 3.13
N ARG A 332 -4.35 14.95 3.46
CA ARG A 332 -3.97 14.43 4.77
C ARG A 332 -4.29 15.40 5.92
N VAL A 333 -4.13 16.71 5.71
CA VAL A 333 -4.57 17.74 6.67
C VAL A 333 -6.09 17.61 6.93
N LEU A 334 -6.89 17.44 5.87
CA LEU A 334 -8.34 17.27 6.00
C LEU A 334 -8.73 15.99 6.74
N VAL A 335 -8.06 14.89 6.44
CA VAL A 335 -8.25 13.60 7.14
C VAL A 335 -7.90 13.74 8.63
N THR A 336 -6.80 14.40 8.97
CA THR A 336 -6.41 14.66 10.36
C THR A 336 -7.44 15.52 11.07
N LYS A 337 -7.94 16.57 10.42
CA LYS A 337 -9.02 17.41 10.99
C LYS A 337 -10.27 16.59 11.28
N ARG A 338 -10.74 15.81 10.30
CA ARG A 338 -11.94 14.96 10.44
C ARG A 338 -11.75 13.89 11.52
N ARG A 339 -10.54 13.37 11.72
CA ARG A 339 -10.23 12.44 12.83
C ARG A 339 -10.55 13.07 14.17
N TYR A 340 -10.12 14.31 14.42
CA TYR A 340 -10.43 15.01 15.66
C TYR A 340 -11.91 15.35 15.81
N GLU A 341 -12.62 15.67 14.72
CA GLU A 341 -14.06 15.87 14.74
C GLU A 341 -14.80 14.60 15.16
N LEU A 342 -14.40 13.44 14.64
CA LEU A 342 -14.98 12.14 15.01
C LEU A 342 -14.63 11.74 16.43
N LEU A 343 -13.38 11.98 16.87
CA LEU A 343 -12.96 11.72 18.24
C LEU A 343 -13.77 12.56 19.24
N ILE A 344 -13.99 13.82 18.96
CA ILE A 344 -14.83 14.68 19.80
C ILE A 344 -16.24 14.09 19.92
N LYS A 345 -16.84 13.71 18.81
CA LYS A 345 -18.18 13.12 18.81
C LYS A 345 -18.24 11.80 19.61
N ASP A 346 -17.26 10.93 19.45
CA ASP A 346 -17.18 9.67 20.18
C ASP A 346 -16.99 9.89 21.70
N TYR A 347 -16.12 10.82 22.07
CA TYR A 347 -15.91 11.15 23.48
C TYR A 347 -17.11 11.85 24.13
N GLU A 348 -17.82 12.71 23.41
CA GLU A 348 -19.09 13.32 23.86
C GLU A 348 -20.15 12.25 24.12
N ASP A 349 -20.29 11.28 23.19
CA ASP A 349 -21.20 10.14 23.35
C ASP A 349 -20.85 9.26 24.55
N ARG A 350 -19.57 8.92 24.72
CA ARG A 350 -19.07 8.15 25.88
C ARG A 350 -19.32 8.89 27.21
N LEU A 351 -19.03 10.18 27.26
CA LEU A 351 -19.29 11.01 28.45
C LEU A 351 -20.77 11.04 28.80
N MET A 352 -21.63 11.24 27.81
CA MET A 352 -23.09 11.21 28.00
C MET A 352 -23.52 9.87 28.54
N LYS A 353 -23.08 8.76 27.96
CA LYS A 353 -23.38 7.41 28.36
C LYS A 353 -22.90 7.12 29.79
N ASN A 354 -21.65 7.48 30.12
CA ASN A 354 -21.11 7.27 31.48
C ASN A 354 -21.83 8.10 32.54
N ASN A 355 -22.19 9.33 32.22
CA ASN A 355 -22.98 10.18 33.14
C ASN A 355 -24.39 9.61 33.40
N GLU A 356 -25.05 9.10 32.34
CA GLU A 356 -26.36 8.44 32.49
C GLU A 356 -26.30 7.18 33.34
N ILE A 357 -25.24 6.35 33.15
CA ILE A 357 -25.05 5.16 33.98
C ILE A 357 -24.85 5.53 35.45
N ILE A 358 -24.05 6.56 35.75
CA ILE A 358 -23.84 7.02 37.12
C ILE A 358 -25.16 7.52 37.73
N ARG A 359 -25.95 8.33 36.98
CA ARG A 359 -27.25 8.81 37.39
C ARG A 359 -28.21 7.66 37.66
N PHE A 360 -28.28 6.67 36.74
CA PHE A 360 -29.10 5.48 36.88
C PHE A 360 -28.81 4.69 38.17
N ILE A 361 -27.52 4.52 38.50
CA ILE A 361 -27.10 3.80 39.70
C ILE A 361 -27.37 4.62 40.97
N LYS A 362 -26.99 5.91 41.00
CA LYS A 362 -27.15 6.79 42.18
C LYS A 362 -28.62 7.02 42.54
N GLU A 363 -29.48 7.23 41.54
CA GLU A 363 -30.91 7.43 41.72
C GLU A 363 -31.70 6.12 41.87
N LYS A 364 -30.99 4.97 41.83
CA LYS A 364 -31.56 3.61 42.04
C LYS A 364 -32.69 3.28 41.06
N HIS A 365 -32.64 3.78 39.84
CA HIS A 365 -33.63 3.49 38.80
C HIS A 365 -33.75 1.99 38.50
N TYR A 366 -32.71 1.20 38.71
CA TYR A 366 -32.73 -0.24 38.57
C TYR A 366 -33.75 -0.93 39.52
N ALA A 367 -33.98 -0.39 40.74
CA ALA A 367 -34.95 -0.94 41.69
C ALA A 367 -36.42 -0.79 41.24
N ILE A 368 -36.66 0.06 40.23
CA ILE A 368 -38.01 0.27 39.68
C ILE A 368 -38.37 -0.83 38.67
N ALA A 369 -37.37 -1.58 38.17
CA ALA A 369 -37.62 -2.68 37.26
C ALA A 369 -38.61 -3.72 37.81
N GLU A 370 -38.50 -4.04 39.09
CA GLU A 370 -39.41 -4.98 39.79
C GLU A 370 -40.88 -4.54 39.79
N LYS A 371 -41.13 -3.23 39.64
CA LYS A 371 -42.48 -2.65 39.65
C LYS A 371 -43.09 -2.55 38.25
N LYS A 372 -42.40 -2.99 37.23
CA LYS A 372 -42.84 -2.92 35.83
C LYS A 372 -43.30 -4.30 35.34
N ALA A 373 -44.34 -4.29 34.52
CA ALA A 373 -44.94 -5.55 34.03
C ALA A 373 -44.04 -6.28 33.02
N ASN A 374 -43.26 -5.55 32.24
CA ASN A 374 -42.39 -6.14 31.23
C ASN A 374 -41.21 -5.20 30.91
N ARG A 375 -40.23 -5.70 30.10
CA ARG A 375 -39.04 -4.96 29.67
C ARG A 375 -39.40 -3.65 28.93
N LYS A 376 -40.45 -3.67 28.10
CA LYS A 376 -40.84 -2.52 27.30
C LYS A 376 -41.34 -1.38 28.21
N ASP A 377 -42.21 -1.67 29.17
CA ASP A 377 -42.70 -0.67 30.12
C ASP A 377 -41.56 -0.06 30.97
N TYR A 378 -40.50 -0.86 31.24
CA TYR A 378 -39.32 -0.36 31.92
C TYR A 378 -38.47 0.56 31.05
N ILE A 379 -38.25 0.22 29.78
CA ILE A 379 -37.57 1.10 28.81
C ILE A 379 -38.36 2.41 28.63
N ASP A 380 -39.70 2.34 28.50
CA ASP A 380 -40.55 3.50 28.38
C ASP A 380 -40.47 4.41 29.62
N TYR A 381 -40.38 3.81 30.81
CA TYR A 381 -40.16 4.56 32.05
C TYR A 381 -38.80 5.28 32.02
N LEU A 382 -37.71 4.60 31.66
CA LEU A 382 -36.39 5.20 31.58
C LEU A 382 -36.35 6.32 30.55
N SER A 383 -36.98 6.14 29.40
CA SER A 383 -37.08 7.15 28.35
C SER A 383 -37.85 8.39 28.82
N LYS A 384 -38.97 8.20 29.55
CA LYS A 384 -39.73 9.29 30.21
C LYS A 384 -38.93 9.99 31.29
N SER A 385 -37.99 9.27 31.93
CA SER A 385 -37.04 9.82 32.91
C SER A 385 -35.83 10.50 32.25
N LYS A 386 -35.89 10.76 30.94
CA LYS A 386 -34.87 11.43 30.16
C LYS A 386 -33.51 10.69 30.13
N PHE A 387 -33.53 9.38 30.01
CA PHE A 387 -32.37 8.56 29.69
C PHE A 387 -32.33 8.34 28.17
N PHE A 388 -31.25 8.75 27.56
CA PHE A 388 -31.03 8.55 26.13
C PHE A 388 -30.68 7.10 25.81
N TYR A 389 -29.88 6.46 26.71
CA TYR A 389 -29.46 5.05 26.60
C TYR A 389 -30.38 4.09 27.35
N ALA A 390 -31.72 4.32 27.35
CA ALA A 390 -32.70 3.55 28.10
C ALA A 390 -32.60 2.02 27.86
N GLU A 391 -32.46 1.58 26.63
CA GLU A 391 -32.32 0.16 26.28
C GLU A 391 -31.06 -0.45 26.89
N TYR A 392 -29.92 0.22 26.76
CA TYR A 392 -28.65 -0.22 27.32
C TYR A 392 -28.71 -0.32 28.87
N LEU A 393 -29.34 0.66 29.52
CA LEU A 393 -29.49 0.70 30.95
C LEU A 393 -30.44 -0.38 31.46
N ALA A 394 -31.50 -0.70 30.72
CA ALA A 394 -32.45 -1.76 31.04
C ALA A 394 -31.79 -3.16 31.01
N ASP A 395 -30.82 -3.36 30.16
CA ASP A 395 -30.10 -4.64 30.00
C ASP A 395 -28.80 -4.70 30.80
N MET A 396 -28.53 -3.68 31.65
CA MET A 396 -27.30 -3.62 32.42
C MET A 396 -27.28 -4.65 33.53
N ALA A 397 -26.23 -5.47 33.61
CA ALA A 397 -26.10 -6.49 34.64
C ALA A 397 -25.93 -5.88 36.05
N ILE A 398 -26.57 -6.48 37.05
CA ILE A 398 -26.62 -5.99 38.45
C ILE A 398 -25.22 -5.80 39.05
N TYR A 399 -24.27 -6.70 38.76
CA TYR A 399 -22.89 -6.57 39.26
C TYR A 399 -22.14 -5.32 38.75
N ARG A 400 -22.63 -4.66 37.68
CA ARG A 400 -22.12 -3.38 37.16
C ARG A 400 -22.74 -2.16 37.87
N MET A 401 -23.58 -2.34 38.88
CA MET A 401 -24.26 -1.27 39.63
C MET A 401 -23.64 -1.03 41.01
N THR A 402 -22.39 -1.46 41.20
CA THR A 402 -21.65 -1.33 42.44
C THR A 402 -21.06 0.06 42.65
N LYS A 403 -20.71 0.42 43.89
CA LYS A 403 -20.02 1.68 44.21
C LYS A 403 -18.66 1.75 43.50
N GLU A 404 -17.94 0.63 43.45
CA GLU A 404 -16.65 0.51 42.74
C GLU A 404 -16.79 0.87 41.25
N GLU A 405 -17.84 0.41 40.58
CA GLU A 405 -18.10 0.73 39.16
C GLU A 405 -18.40 2.22 38.98
N VAL A 406 -19.10 2.86 39.91
CA VAL A 406 -19.33 4.31 39.90
C VAL A 406 -18.02 5.08 40.03
N GLU A 407 -17.13 4.67 40.94
CA GLU A 407 -15.80 5.30 41.09
C GLU A 407 -14.94 5.15 39.87
N LYS A 408 -14.86 3.95 39.26
CA LYS A 408 -14.18 3.71 37.96
C LYS A 408 -14.70 4.64 36.88
N ARG A 409 -16.03 4.79 36.73
CA ARG A 409 -16.62 5.66 35.71
C ARG A 409 -16.36 7.13 35.99
N LEU A 410 -16.30 7.56 37.22
CA LEU A 410 -15.93 8.94 37.59
C LEU A 410 -14.47 9.26 37.16
N LEU A 411 -13.55 8.30 37.31
CA LEU A 411 -12.18 8.43 36.85
C LEU A 411 -12.14 8.53 35.29
N LEU A 412 -12.82 7.62 34.59
CA LEU A 412 -12.95 7.66 33.15
C LEU A 412 -13.52 8.98 32.64
N ILE A 413 -14.59 9.50 33.25
CA ILE A 413 -15.18 10.80 32.90
C ILE A 413 -14.16 11.93 33.04
N LYS A 414 -13.35 11.92 34.06
CA LYS A 414 -12.32 12.93 34.30
C LYS A 414 -11.25 12.88 33.16
N GLU A 415 -10.78 11.69 32.84
CA GLU A 415 -9.80 11.47 31.77
C GLU A 415 -10.38 11.87 30.39
N GLU A 416 -11.59 11.37 30.05
CA GLU A 416 -12.28 11.65 28.80
C GLU A 416 -12.61 13.15 28.66
N THR A 417 -12.98 13.84 29.74
CA THR A 417 -13.24 15.29 29.72
C THR A 417 -11.97 16.08 29.43
N SER A 418 -10.83 15.68 30.01
CA SER A 418 -9.53 16.30 29.73
C SER A 418 -9.11 16.09 28.27
N ALA A 419 -9.24 14.88 27.76
CA ALA A 419 -8.93 14.55 26.35
C ALA A 419 -9.84 15.34 25.39
N LEU A 420 -11.15 15.41 25.69
CA LEU A 420 -12.11 16.18 24.89
C LEU A 420 -11.75 17.68 24.83
N ALA A 421 -11.32 18.25 25.95
CA ALA A 421 -10.87 19.64 26.00
C ALA A 421 -9.62 19.86 25.13
N GLU A 422 -8.67 18.91 25.14
CA GLU A 422 -7.48 18.95 24.26
C GLU A 422 -7.89 18.86 22.79
N PHE A 423 -8.74 17.91 22.40
CA PHE A 423 -9.18 17.75 21.00
C PHE A 423 -9.90 18.99 20.47
N ARG A 424 -10.77 19.59 21.28
CA ARG A 424 -11.42 20.86 20.95
C ARG A 424 -10.43 22.00 20.78
N LYS A 425 -9.37 22.07 21.60
CA LYS A 425 -8.29 23.05 21.48
C LYS A 425 -7.51 22.85 20.18
N ILE A 426 -7.21 21.62 19.79
CA ILE A 426 -6.51 21.28 18.55
C ILE A 426 -7.35 21.74 17.34
N LEU A 427 -8.64 21.44 17.30
CA LEU A 427 -9.50 21.86 16.19
C LEU A 427 -9.69 23.38 16.07
N LYS A 428 -9.71 24.10 17.18
CA LYS A 428 -9.84 25.56 17.20
C LYS A 428 -8.58 26.28 16.70
N SER A 429 -7.43 25.63 16.75
CA SER A 429 -6.15 26.21 16.34
C SER A 429 -5.56 25.52 15.12
N PRO A 430 -5.59 26.13 13.93
CA PRO A 430 -4.95 25.59 12.74
C PRO A 430 -3.46 25.27 12.93
N ALA A 431 -2.75 26.05 13.76
CA ALA A 431 -1.36 25.81 14.07
C ALA A 431 -1.15 24.51 14.86
N LEU A 432 -1.99 24.25 15.88
CA LEU A 432 -1.93 23.00 16.65
C LEU A 432 -2.30 21.79 15.78
N LEU A 433 -3.30 21.92 14.91
CA LEU A 433 -3.67 20.84 13.98
C LEU A 433 -2.51 20.49 13.03
N LYS A 434 -1.84 21.50 12.48
CA LYS A 434 -0.63 21.32 11.66
C LYS A 434 0.48 20.64 12.45
N GLN A 435 0.74 21.08 13.69
CA GLN A 435 1.75 20.47 14.55
C GLN A 435 1.44 18.98 14.82
N LYS A 436 0.19 18.64 15.11
CA LYS A 436 -0.20 17.23 15.31
C LYS A 436 0.02 16.37 14.07
N LEU A 437 -0.17 16.91 12.86
CA LEU A 437 0.16 16.21 11.63
C LEU A 437 1.69 16.07 11.47
N VAL A 438 2.47 17.07 11.80
CA VAL A 438 3.94 16.98 11.77
C VAL A 438 4.43 15.91 12.73
N ASP A 439 3.94 15.91 13.99
CA ASP A 439 4.27 14.91 15.00
C ASP A 439 3.94 13.48 14.50
N GLU A 440 2.77 13.30 13.84
CA GLU A 440 2.37 12.02 13.23
C GLU A 440 3.34 11.59 12.13
N LEU A 441 3.72 12.49 11.23
CA LEU A 441 4.63 12.19 10.13
C LEU A 441 6.02 11.79 10.62
N GLU A 442 6.54 12.46 11.65
CA GLU A 442 7.82 12.11 12.27
C GLU A 442 7.78 10.75 12.95
N ASP A 443 6.70 10.45 13.69
CA ASP A 443 6.51 9.15 14.35
C ASP A 443 6.41 8.02 13.32
N VAL A 444 5.64 8.25 12.26
CA VAL A 444 5.52 7.30 11.12
C VAL A 444 6.89 7.07 10.48
N GLY A 445 7.68 8.10 10.27
CA GLY A 445 9.03 7.98 9.71
C GLY A 445 9.93 7.10 10.56
N LYS A 446 9.98 7.35 11.88
CA LYS A 446 10.76 6.54 12.84
C LYS A 446 10.32 5.08 12.86
N LYS A 447 9.00 4.84 12.93
CA LYS A 447 8.44 3.48 12.93
C LYS A 447 8.70 2.74 11.62
N LEU A 448 8.55 3.43 10.48
CA LEU A 448 8.81 2.84 9.16
C LEU A 448 10.27 2.45 8.99
N SER A 449 11.22 3.31 9.39
CA SER A 449 12.64 2.99 9.40
C SER A 449 12.94 1.78 10.28
N ALA A 450 12.39 1.72 11.49
CA ALA A 450 12.58 0.60 12.41
C ALA A 450 12.05 -0.73 11.84
N ILE A 451 10.88 -0.72 11.20
CA ILE A 451 10.31 -1.91 10.54
C ILE A 451 11.23 -2.39 9.41
N MET A 452 11.76 -1.46 8.61
CA MET A 452 12.63 -1.82 7.49
C MET A 452 13.99 -2.33 7.95
N ASP A 453 14.55 -1.78 9.03
CA ASP A 453 15.80 -2.25 9.65
C ASP A 453 15.61 -3.65 10.27
N GLU A 454 14.47 -3.92 10.90
CA GLU A 454 14.14 -5.25 11.42
C GLU A 454 14.11 -6.30 10.29
N LYS A 455 13.41 -5.98 9.18
CA LYS A 455 13.35 -6.86 8.00
C LYS A 455 14.73 -7.13 7.41
N GLU A 456 15.59 -6.13 7.35
CA GLU A 456 16.94 -6.30 6.84
C GLU A 456 17.81 -7.17 7.76
N LYS A 457 17.69 -6.99 9.07
CA LYS A 457 18.35 -7.85 10.06
C LYS A 457 17.89 -9.30 9.97
N GLU A 458 16.58 -9.53 9.78
CA GLU A 458 16.03 -10.87 9.58
C GLU A 458 16.57 -11.53 8.31
N LYS A 459 16.62 -10.81 7.17
CA LYS A 459 17.24 -11.30 5.93
C LYS A 459 18.70 -11.72 6.18
N LYS A 460 19.51 -10.85 6.76
CA LYS A 460 20.93 -11.15 7.06
C LYS A 460 21.08 -12.37 7.97
N ARG A 461 20.20 -12.56 8.96
CA ARG A 461 20.20 -13.74 9.84
C ARG A 461 19.87 -15.05 9.10
N VAL A 462 18.91 -15.01 8.18
CA VAL A 462 18.53 -16.16 7.36
C VAL A 462 19.70 -16.59 6.47
N PHE A 463 20.37 -15.63 5.81
CA PHE A 463 21.55 -15.90 5.00
C PHE A 463 22.72 -16.44 5.83
N ALA A 464 22.96 -15.90 7.03
CA ALA A 464 24.03 -16.38 7.90
C ALA A 464 23.79 -17.80 8.46
N LYS A 465 22.52 -18.20 8.66
CA LYS A 465 22.16 -19.57 9.12
C LYS A 465 22.10 -20.59 7.98
N GLY A 466 21.86 -20.14 6.75
CA GLY A 466 21.87 -20.97 5.54
C GLY A 466 23.28 -21.29 5.04
N GLY A 467 24.27 -21.38 5.93
CA GLY A 467 25.67 -21.63 5.64
C GLY A 467 25.88 -22.61 4.50
N THR A 468 26.62 -22.15 3.48
CA THR A 468 27.15 -22.95 2.36
C THR A 468 26.14 -23.71 1.50
N VAL A 469 25.22 -22.99 0.83
CA VAL A 469 24.77 -23.50 -0.46
C VAL A 469 25.90 -23.27 -1.44
N LYS A 470 26.74 -24.32 -1.67
CA LYS A 470 27.61 -24.35 -2.84
C LYS A 470 26.70 -24.11 -4.06
N PRO A 471 27.06 -23.17 -4.95
CA PRO A 471 26.26 -22.96 -6.15
C PRO A 471 26.17 -24.29 -6.92
N PRO A 472 25.01 -24.63 -7.47
CA PRO A 472 24.91 -25.78 -8.34
C PRO A 472 25.85 -25.55 -9.53
N THR A 473 26.85 -26.37 -9.66
CA THR A 473 27.68 -26.47 -10.86
C THR A 473 26.84 -27.07 -11.97
N THR A 474 26.00 -26.26 -12.59
CA THR A 474 25.35 -26.63 -13.85
C THR A 474 26.32 -26.33 -14.99
N ARG A 475 27.18 -27.31 -15.29
CA ARG A 475 27.70 -27.46 -16.63
C ARG A 475 26.54 -27.85 -17.53
N THR A 476 25.96 -26.92 -18.20
CA THR A 476 25.13 -27.17 -19.37
C THR A 476 26.08 -27.24 -20.57
N ARG A 477 26.55 -28.46 -20.87
CA ARG A 477 26.94 -28.82 -22.22
C ARG A 477 25.60 -29.22 -22.91
N GLN A 478 25.12 -28.43 -23.82
CA GLN A 478 24.69 -28.74 -25.19
C GLN A 478 24.03 -27.52 -25.79
#